data_e9e31bbb5dab81cc22ac87d2e57571ad
#
_entry.id   e9e31bbb5dab81cc22ac87d2e57571ad
#
_cell.length_a   1.000
_cell.length_b   1.000
_cell.length_c   1.000
_cell.angle_alpha   90.00
_cell.angle_beta   90.00
_cell.angle_gamma   90.00
#
_symmetry.space_group_name_H-M   'P 1'
#
loop_
_entity.id
_entity.type
_entity.pdbx_description
1 polymer ?
#
loop_
_entity_poly.entity_id
_entity_poly.type
_entity_poly.pdbx_seq_one_letter_code
_entity_poly.pdbx_strand_id
1 'polypeptide(L)'
;MSLFKFFSFNNNNLSSFADRKLWFSKVNAFNDPFEGLFIHSTKRLSSGQTIDVIRTMNKDGEINKLLKIDHQSETMDRLTDIAMLGQLDTLREITEETLKIAFDKAMDDIYDAGVCCFISDKNIQAEYSNPIQNQLMWGYYGDGLRGYALEMHEPFECNDKISCVSVEYIKDIPTIDTSDFGYKFYTSTSQQDRNNLSSKLVDLIASKSDLWKHENEIRFISQKGNALVSYSEGSVKALYIGEKMPEWQQTALVSIAKKNGITDIYTAYIRKERYELSIERYVK
;
A
#
# COMPACT_ATOMS: atom_id res chain seq x y z
N MET A 1 -14.37 4.32 14.14
CA MET A 1 -12.91 4.52 13.96
C MET A 1 -12.73 5.82 13.20
N SER A 2 -11.99 6.74 13.78
CA SER A 2 -11.58 7.97 13.08
C SER A 2 -10.24 7.76 12.39
N LEU A 3 -10.11 8.32 11.20
CA LEU A 3 -8.91 8.33 10.37
C LEU A 3 -8.46 9.77 10.19
N PHE A 4 -7.16 10.00 10.36
CA PHE A 4 -6.59 11.34 10.26
C PHE A 4 -5.59 11.41 9.11
N LYS A 5 -5.66 12.47 8.33
CA LYS A 5 -4.69 12.73 7.27
C LYS A 5 -4.21 14.17 7.36
N PHE A 6 -2.89 14.33 7.39
CA PHE A 6 -2.23 15.63 7.51
C PHE A 6 -1.79 16.12 6.14
N PHE A 7 -1.75 17.44 5.98
CA PHE A 7 -1.42 18.11 4.72
C PHE A 7 -0.60 19.36 4.96
N SER A 8 0.40 19.60 4.13
CA SER A 8 0.95 20.93 3.92
C SER A 8 -0.06 21.77 3.12
N PHE A 9 -0.05 23.08 3.33
CA PHE A 9 -0.87 24.00 2.53
C PHE A 9 -0.18 24.28 1.19
N ASN A 10 -0.75 23.77 0.11
CA ASN A 10 -0.34 24.02 -1.26
C ASN A 10 -1.53 23.95 -2.22
N ASN A 11 -1.36 24.41 -3.45
CA ASN A 11 -2.44 24.48 -4.44
C ASN A 11 -3.06 23.11 -4.74
N ASN A 12 -2.24 22.05 -4.82
CA ASN A 12 -2.72 20.71 -5.13
C ASN A 12 -3.60 20.16 -4.00
N ASN A 13 -3.15 20.27 -2.75
CA ASN A 13 -3.90 19.82 -1.59
C ASN A 13 -5.18 20.64 -1.40
N LEU A 14 -5.11 21.96 -1.64
CA LEU A 14 -6.28 22.84 -1.54
C LEU A 14 -7.34 22.52 -2.61
N SER A 15 -6.92 22.34 -3.85
CA SER A 15 -7.81 21.94 -4.95
C SER A 15 -8.42 20.55 -4.70
N SER A 16 -7.62 19.58 -4.26
CA SER A 16 -8.10 18.24 -3.93
C SER A 16 -9.14 18.28 -2.80
N PHE A 17 -8.92 19.08 -1.77
CA PHE A 17 -9.88 19.26 -0.68
C PHE A 17 -11.17 19.92 -1.17
N ALA A 18 -11.06 20.97 -2.01
CA ALA A 18 -12.23 21.64 -2.60
C ALA A 18 -13.07 20.68 -3.47
N ASP A 19 -12.43 19.78 -4.19
CA ASP A 19 -13.05 18.80 -5.09
C ASP A 19 -13.47 17.51 -4.38
N ARG A 20 -13.25 17.39 -3.08
CA ARG A 20 -13.50 16.17 -2.30
C ARG A 20 -12.76 14.96 -2.84
N LYS A 21 -11.47 15.12 -3.10
CA LYS A 21 -10.58 14.06 -3.61
C LYS A 21 -9.35 13.91 -2.73
N LEU A 22 -8.77 12.72 -2.73
CA LEU A 22 -7.48 12.44 -2.14
C LEU A 22 -6.54 11.83 -3.17
N TRP A 23 -5.26 12.15 -3.03
CA TRP A 23 -4.21 11.62 -3.89
C TRP A 23 -3.79 10.24 -3.42
N PHE A 24 -3.78 9.30 -4.36
CA PHE A 24 -3.22 7.95 -4.20
C PHE A 24 -1.85 7.92 -4.87
N SER A 25 -0.79 7.89 -4.08
CA SER A 25 0.60 7.83 -4.57
C SER A 25 0.98 6.42 -4.95
N LYS A 26 1.93 6.25 -5.87
CA LYS A 26 2.67 4.99 -5.99
C LYS A 26 3.63 4.82 -4.81
N VAL A 27 3.96 3.57 -4.48
CA VAL A 27 4.86 3.22 -3.36
C VAL A 27 6.24 3.88 -3.52
N ASN A 28 6.76 3.93 -4.74
CA ASN A 28 8.07 4.55 -5.01
C ASN A 28 8.12 6.08 -4.81
N ALA A 29 6.98 6.73 -4.55
CA ALA A 29 6.89 8.15 -4.23
C ALA A 29 6.80 8.41 -2.72
N PHE A 30 6.92 7.38 -1.88
CA PHE A 30 6.91 7.53 -0.43
C PHE A 30 8.18 8.19 0.07
N ASN A 31 8.09 8.84 1.23
CA ASN A 31 9.21 9.55 1.86
C ASN A 31 10.18 8.61 2.58
N ASP A 32 9.74 7.44 3.02
CA ASP A 32 10.62 6.44 3.62
C ASP A 32 11.20 5.55 2.50
N PRO A 33 12.53 5.56 2.27
CA PRO A 33 13.17 4.77 1.22
C PRO A 33 13.15 3.26 1.49
N PHE A 34 12.76 2.83 2.68
CA PHE A 34 12.67 1.41 3.05
C PHE A 34 11.29 0.81 2.78
N GLU A 35 10.28 1.62 2.47
CA GLU A 35 8.94 1.12 2.21
C GLU A 35 8.87 0.32 0.90
N GLY A 36 8.21 -0.83 0.98
CA GLY A 36 8.08 -1.75 -0.16
C GLY A 36 9.35 -2.54 -0.50
N LEU A 37 10.42 -2.43 0.30
CA LEU A 37 11.60 -3.25 0.14
C LEU A 37 11.37 -4.67 0.63
N PHE A 38 11.97 -5.63 -0.06
CA PHE A 38 12.04 -7.02 0.37
C PHE A 38 13.33 -7.66 -0.13
N ILE A 39 13.73 -8.77 0.52
CA ILE A 39 14.89 -9.55 0.14
C ILE A 39 14.42 -10.72 -0.72
N HIS A 40 14.95 -10.82 -1.92
CA HIS A 40 14.77 -12.00 -2.75
C HIS A 40 15.55 -13.18 -2.19
N SER A 41 14.87 -14.28 -1.99
CA SER A 41 15.44 -15.58 -1.69
C SER A 41 14.99 -16.55 -2.77
N THR A 42 15.88 -17.41 -3.22
CA THR A 42 15.55 -18.42 -4.22
C THR A 42 16.03 -19.76 -3.70
N LYS A 43 15.11 -20.60 -3.24
CA LYS A 43 15.38 -21.99 -2.94
C LYS A 43 15.24 -22.80 -4.20
N ARG A 44 16.15 -23.73 -4.40
CA ARG A 44 16.11 -24.64 -5.53
C ARG A 44 14.85 -25.54 -5.43
N LEU A 45 14.06 -25.58 -6.51
CA LEU A 45 12.90 -26.45 -6.59
C LEU A 45 13.34 -27.93 -6.55
N SER A 46 12.60 -28.75 -5.84
CA SER A 46 12.75 -30.21 -5.96
C SER A 46 12.30 -30.67 -7.34
N SER A 47 12.78 -31.88 -7.75
CA SER A 47 12.35 -32.48 -9.02
C SER A 47 10.83 -32.63 -9.13
N GLY A 48 10.17 -32.98 -8.02
CA GLY A 48 8.70 -33.10 -7.97
C GLY A 48 8.03 -31.76 -8.22
N GLN A 49 8.46 -30.71 -7.52
CA GLN A 49 7.93 -29.34 -7.69
C GLN A 49 8.12 -28.83 -9.13
N THR A 50 9.31 -29.03 -9.71
CA THR A 50 9.59 -28.69 -11.11
C THR A 50 8.59 -29.34 -12.06
N ILE A 51 8.39 -30.66 -11.91
CA ILE A 51 7.44 -31.41 -12.75
C ILE A 51 6.00 -30.91 -12.58
N ASP A 52 5.59 -30.62 -11.34
CA ASP A 52 4.22 -30.14 -11.07
C ASP A 52 3.95 -28.77 -11.69
N VAL A 53 4.91 -27.83 -11.63
CA VAL A 53 4.81 -26.53 -12.31
C VAL A 53 4.72 -26.73 -13.83
N ILE A 54 5.61 -27.54 -14.41
CA ILE A 54 5.62 -27.81 -15.84
C ILE A 54 4.30 -28.43 -16.31
N ARG A 55 3.75 -29.38 -15.57
CA ARG A 55 2.45 -30.00 -15.88
C ARG A 55 1.32 -28.97 -15.88
N THR A 56 1.33 -28.03 -14.92
CA THR A 56 0.31 -26.99 -14.83
C THR A 56 0.44 -26.00 -15.99
N MET A 57 1.66 -25.52 -16.26
CA MET A 57 1.95 -24.64 -17.39
C MET A 57 1.59 -25.29 -18.74
N ASN A 58 1.77 -26.59 -18.88
CA ASN A 58 1.40 -27.30 -20.09
C ASN A 58 -0.12 -27.36 -20.29
N LYS A 59 -0.91 -27.53 -19.21
CA LYS A 59 -2.38 -27.50 -19.29
C LYS A 59 -2.88 -26.13 -19.75
N ASP A 60 -2.23 -25.06 -19.34
CA ASP A 60 -2.59 -23.69 -19.67
C ASP A 60 -1.98 -23.20 -21.01
N GLY A 61 -1.21 -24.06 -21.71
CA GLY A 61 -0.55 -23.74 -22.98
C GLY A 61 0.63 -22.77 -22.87
N GLU A 62 1.05 -22.42 -21.68
CA GLU A 62 2.16 -21.47 -21.45
C GLU A 62 3.52 -22.06 -21.83
N ILE A 63 3.70 -23.37 -21.65
CA ILE A 63 4.95 -24.06 -22.00
C ILE A 63 5.25 -23.99 -23.49
N ASN A 64 4.24 -24.03 -24.34
CA ASN A 64 4.42 -23.92 -25.79
C ASN A 64 5.07 -22.59 -26.16
N LYS A 65 4.70 -21.52 -25.47
CA LYS A 65 5.28 -20.19 -25.64
C LYS A 65 6.75 -20.15 -25.20
N LEU A 66 7.06 -20.80 -24.08
CA LEU A 66 8.42 -20.87 -23.53
C LEU A 66 9.37 -21.68 -24.41
N LEU A 67 8.92 -22.81 -24.91
CA LEU A 67 9.73 -23.71 -25.73
C LEU A 67 9.68 -23.36 -27.23
N LYS A 68 8.90 -22.33 -27.64
CA LYS A 68 8.65 -21.94 -29.03
C LYS A 68 8.19 -23.14 -29.89
N ILE A 69 7.25 -23.91 -29.39
CA ILE A 69 6.70 -25.11 -30.04
C ILE A 69 5.25 -24.84 -30.43
N ASP A 70 4.92 -25.15 -31.69
CA ASP A 70 3.59 -24.86 -32.25
C ASP A 70 2.50 -25.87 -31.86
N HIS A 71 2.87 -27.10 -31.40
CA HIS A 71 1.93 -28.15 -31.04
C HIS A 71 2.15 -28.76 -29.65
N GLN A 72 1.06 -28.90 -28.88
CA GLN A 72 1.09 -29.33 -27.48
C GLN A 72 1.59 -30.81 -27.32
N SER A 73 1.41 -31.67 -28.31
CA SER A 73 1.93 -33.03 -28.32
C SER A 73 3.47 -33.07 -28.38
N GLU A 74 4.09 -32.24 -29.20
CA GLU A 74 5.54 -32.14 -29.33
C GLU A 74 6.19 -31.63 -28.06
N THR A 75 5.47 -30.85 -27.28
CA THR A 75 5.97 -30.28 -26.01
C THR A 75 6.21 -31.33 -24.97
N MET A 76 5.27 -32.31 -24.83
CA MET A 76 5.43 -33.38 -23.85
C MET A 76 6.53 -34.39 -24.27
N ASP A 77 6.66 -34.68 -25.56
CA ASP A 77 7.74 -35.54 -26.07
C ASP A 77 9.09 -34.88 -25.81
N ARG A 78 9.24 -33.61 -26.09
CA ARG A 78 10.47 -32.86 -25.87
C ARG A 78 10.84 -32.72 -24.39
N LEU A 79 9.87 -32.53 -23.50
CA LEU A 79 10.08 -32.52 -22.05
C LEU A 79 10.50 -33.91 -21.54
N THR A 80 9.92 -34.94 -22.11
CA THR A 80 10.29 -36.35 -21.82
C THR A 80 11.71 -36.63 -22.28
N ASP A 81 12.08 -36.21 -23.49
CA ASP A 81 13.42 -36.35 -24.01
C ASP A 81 14.47 -35.63 -23.16
N ILE A 82 14.19 -34.38 -22.74
CA ILE A 82 15.06 -33.61 -21.86
C ILE A 82 15.20 -34.30 -20.50
N ALA A 83 14.11 -34.86 -19.94
CA ALA A 83 14.17 -35.60 -18.69
C ALA A 83 14.94 -36.89 -18.82
N MET A 84 14.75 -37.64 -19.93
CA MET A 84 15.45 -38.87 -20.23
C MET A 84 16.95 -38.69 -20.48
N LEU A 85 17.36 -37.55 -21.05
CA LEU A 85 18.75 -37.15 -21.25
C LEU A 85 19.45 -36.72 -19.97
N GLY A 86 18.81 -36.76 -18.81
CA GLY A 86 19.36 -36.36 -17.53
C GLY A 86 19.48 -34.82 -17.35
N GLN A 87 18.82 -34.05 -18.20
CA GLN A 87 18.82 -32.59 -18.17
C GLN A 87 17.73 -32.00 -17.24
N LEU A 88 17.36 -32.72 -16.17
CA LEU A 88 16.36 -32.26 -15.21
C LEU A 88 16.78 -30.93 -14.53
N ASP A 89 18.09 -30.73 -14.36
CA ASP A 89 18.61 -29.49 -13.80
C ASP A 89 18.38 -28.30 -14.74
N THR A 90 18.53 -28.48 -16.04
CA THR A 90 18.21 -27.44 -17.04
C THR A 90 16.73 -27.08 -17.04
N LEU A 91 15.84 -28.08 -16.93
CA LEU A 91 14.41 -27.84 -16.81
C LEU A 91 14.08 -27.06 -15.54
N ARG A 92 14.75 -27.40 -14.44
CA ARG A 92 14.57 -26.69 -13.17
C ARG A 92 14.99 -25.22 -13.29
N GLU A 93 16.15 -24.94 -13.84
CA GLU A 93 16.65 -23.58 -14.06
C GLU A 93 15.70 -22.76 -14.92
N ILE A 94 15.20 -23.31 -16.02
CA ILE A 94 14.21 -22.65 -16.89
C ILE A 94 12.90 -22.38 -16.10
N THR A 95 12.46 -23.34 -15.29
CA THR A 95 11.25 -23.20 -14.49
C THR A 95 11.41 -22.11 -13.44
N GLU A 96 12.53 -22.11 -12.69
CA GLU A 96 12.84 -21.11 -11.67
C GLU A 96 12.92 -19.70 -12.26
N GLU A 97 13.56 -19.54 -13.43
CA GLU A 97 13.63 -18.25 -14.13
C GLU A 97 12.25 -17.79 -14.60
N THR A 98 11.42 -18.71 -15.09
CA THR A 98 10.04 -18.36 -15.47
C THR A 98 9.19 -17.91 -14.28
N LEU A 99 9.32 -18.60 -13.15
CA LEU A 99 8.63 -18.23 -11.92
C LEU A 99 9.09 -16.85 -11.42
N LYS A 100 10.39 -16.58 -11.55
CA LYS A 100 10.94 -15.26 -11.21
C LYS A 100 10.39 -14.14 -12.09
N ILE A 101 10.37 -14.34 -13.41
CA ILE A 101 9.79 -13.36 -14.35
C ILE A 101 8.30 -13.10 -14.04
N ALA A 102 7.54 -14.15 -13.75
CA ALA A 102 6.13 -13.98 -13.37
C ALA A 102 5.96 -13.24 -12.04
N PHE A 103 6.83 -13.52 -11.08
CA PHE A 103 6.85 -12.81 -9.80
C PHE A 103 7.21 -11.32 -9.98
N ASP A 104 8.26 -11.01 -10.73
CA ASP A 104 8.70 -9.63 -10.99
C ASP A 104 7.58 -8.83 -11.66
N LYS A 105 6.86 -9.43 -12.61
CA LYS A 105 5.69 -8.82 -13.23
C LYS A 105 4.56 -8.55 -12.23
N ALA A 106 4.27 -9.49 -11.34
CA ALA A 106 3.26 -9.29 -10.30
C ALA A 106 3.67 -8.16 -9.33
N MET A 107 4.96 -8.02 -9.05
CA MET A 107 5.49 -6.91 -8.24
C MET A 107 5.39 -5.56 -8.95
N ASP A 108 5.60 -5.51 -10.27
CA ASP A 108 5.38 -4.27 -11.04
C ASP A 108 3.93 -3.78 -10.91
N ASP A 109 2.96 -4.69 -10.98
CA ASP A 109 1.54 -4.36 -10.77
C ASP A 109 1.28 -3.82 -9.35
N ILE A 110 1.93 -4.40 -8.32
CA ILE A 110 1.86 -3.95 -6.93
C ILE A 110 2.50 -2.54 -6.76
N TYR A 111 3.64 -2.29 -7.38
CA TYR A 111 4.29 -0.97 -7.33
C TYR A 111 3.55 0.10 -8.13
N ASP A 112 2.75 -0.31 -9.10
CA ASP A 112 1.86 0.58 -9.86
C ASP A 112 0.56 0.92 -9.11
N ALA A 113 0.23 0.18 -8.06
CA ALA A 113 -0.91 0.45 -7.20
C ALA A 113 -0.83 1.84 -6.55
N GLY A 114 -1.99 2.42 -6.31
CA GLY A 114 -2.10 3.68 -5.60
C GLY A 114 -2.34 3.47 -4.11
N VAL A 115 -1.65 4.22 -3.29
CA VAL A 115 -1.77 4.13 -1.83
C VAL A 115 -2.11 5.48 -1.24
N CYS A 116 -3.13 5.51 -0.39
CA CYS A 116 -3.52 6.68 0.39
C CYS A 116 -3.46 6.33 1.88
N CYS A 117 -2.53 6.97 2.61
CA CYS A 117 -2.20 6.68 4.00
C CYS A 117 -2.99 7.56 4.95
N PHE A 118 -3.44 6.96 6.05
CA PHE A 118 -4.12 7.61 7.16
C PHE A 118 -3.54 7.14 8.49
N ILE A 119 -3.68 7.96 9.51
CA ILE A 119 -3.41 7.59 10.90
C ILE A 119 -4.73 7.19 11.54
N SER A 120 -4.75 6.07 12.25
CA SER A 120 -5.95 5.58 12.94
C SER A 120 -5.94 5.94 14.42
N ASP A 121 -7.12 6.20 14.98
CA ASP A 121 -7.33 6.30 16.43
C ASP A 121 -7.49 4.92 17.11
N LYS A 122 -7.53 3.84 16.33
CA LYS A 122 -7.70 2.48 16.83
C LYS A 122 -6.37 1.91 17.33
N ASN A 123 -6.38 1.27 18.51
CA ASN A 123 -5.21 0.62 19.11
C ASN A 123 -4.02 1.56 19.40
N ILE A 124 -4.29 2.84 19.64
CA ILE A 124 -3.26 3.78 20.06
C ILE A 124 -2.67 3.31 21.38
N GLN A 125 -1.34 3.12 21.43
CA GLN A 125 -0.65 2.91 22.70
C GLN A 125 -0.82 4.17 23.55
N ALA A 126 -0.97 3.99 24.88
CA ALA A 126 -1.38 5.04 25.84
C ALA A 126 -0.57 6.35 25.79
N GLU A 127 0.57 6.35 25.12
CA GLU A 127 1.47 7.48 24.97
C GLU A 127 0.94 8.57 24.00
N TYR A 128 0.02 8.22 23.07
CA TYR A 128 -0.58 9.14 22.10
C TYR A 128 -2.09 8.92 22.05
N SER A 129 -2.79 9.51 22.99
CA SER A 129 -4.25 9.28 23.14
C SER A 129 -5.11 9.81 21.99
N ASN A 130 -4.57 10.71 21.15
CA ASN A 130 -5.26 11.26 19.99
C ASN A 130 -4.26 11.55 18.86
N PRO A 131 -4.44 11.00 17.63
CA PRO A 131 -3.56 11.24 16.50
C PRO A 131 -3.31 12.72 16.19
N ILE A 132 -4.34 13.58 16.38
CA ILE A 132 -4.23 15.03 16.12
C ILE A 132 -3.31 15.74 17.11
N GLN A 133 -3.04 15.16 18.26
CA GLN A 133 -2.11 15.69 19.25
C GLN A 133 -0.67 15.16 19.06
N ASN A 134 -0.46 14.23 18.12
CA ASN A 134 0.86 13.73 17.82
C ASN A 134 1.71 14.79 17.11
N GLN A 135 2.71 15.31 17.81
CA GLN A 135 3.61 16.36 17.31
C GLN A 135 4.42 15.93 16.09
N LEU A 136 4.79 14.65 16.01
CA LEU A 136 5.57 14.12 14.89
C LEU A 136 4.75 14.20 13.60
N MET A 137 3.45 13.95 13.66
CA MET A 137 2.56 14.07 12.49
C MET A 137 2.47 15.49 11.96
N TRP A 138 2.37 16.45 12.86
CA TRP A 138 2.41 17.88 12.47
C TRP A 138 3.80 18.28 11.93
N GLY A 139 4.86 17.70 12.50
CA GLY A 139 6.23 17.93 12.04
C GLY A 139 6.46 17.41 10.62
N TYR A 140 6.14 16.13 10.38
CA TYR A 140 6.44 15.47 9.12
C TYR A 140 5.44 15.77 8.00
N TYR A 141 4.14 15.86 8.32
CA TYR A 141 3.08 15.92 7.33
C TYR A 141 2.24 17.19 7.38
N GLY A 142 2.22 17.88 8.53
CA GLY A 142 1.49 19.12 8.74
C GLY A 142 2.35 20.40 8.63
N ASP A 143 3.49 20.31 7.95
CA ASP A 143 4.42 21.45 7.73
C ASP A 143 4.75 22.23 9.02
N GLY A 144 5.01 21.50 10.13
CA GLY A 144 5.35 22.11 11.41
C GLY A 144 4.29 23.05 11.95
N LEU A 145 3.01 22.68 11.90
CA LEU A 145 1.83 23.48 12.27
C LEU A 145 1.50 24.65 11.31
N ARG A 146 2.06 24.66 10.10
CA ARG A 146 1.62 25.57 9.02
C ARG A 146 0.60 24.94 8.09
N GLY A 147 0.40 23.62 8.22
CA GLY A 147 -0.55 22.84 7.46
C GLY A 147 -1.89 22.61 8.18
N TYR A 148 -2.60 21.60 7.74
CA TYR A 148 -3.88 21.21 8.30
C TYR A 148 -4.04 19.69 8.35
N ALA A 149 -5.06 19.21 9.07
CA ALA A 149 -5.43 17.81 9.08
C ALA A 149 -6.95 17.66 8.92
N LEU A 150 -7.35 16.56 8.31
CA LEU A 150 -8.74 16.14 8.22
C LEU A 150 -8.97 14.91 9.09
N GLU A 151 -10.02 14.95 9.91
CA GLU A 151 -10.57 13.76 10.54
C GLU A 151 -11.66 13.22 9.65
N MET A 152 -11.57 11.93 9.32
CA MET A 152 -12.47 11.26 8.38
C MET A 152 -13.02 9.96 8.97
N HIS A 153 -14.21 9.61 8.51
CA HIS A 153 -14.84 8.33 8.80
C HIS A 153 -15.23 7.67 7.48
N GLU A 154 -14.74 6.44 7.27
CA GLU A 154 -15.02 5.66 6.06
C GLU A 154 -14.86 6.47 4.76
N PRO A 155 -13.67 7.05 4.48
CA PRO A 155 -13.49 7.93 3.34
C PRO A 155 -13.74 7.23 1.99
N PHE A 156 -13.50 5.92 1.92
CA PHE A 156 -13.70 5.11 0.74
C PHE A 156 -14.47 3.84 1.06
N GLU A 157 -15.29 3.39 0.13
CA GLU A 157 -15.90 2.07 0.17
C GLU A 157 -14.86 1.02 -0.26
N CYS A 158 -14.60 0.05 0.61
CA CYS A 158 -13.74 -1.08 0.29
C CYS A 158 -14.49 -2.07 -0.61
N ASN A 159 -13.96 -2.30 -1.81
CA ASN A 159 -14.54 -3.16 -2.84
C ASN A 159 -13.40 -3.74 -3.72
N ASP A 160 -13.74 -4.32 -4.86
CA ASP A 160 -12.74 -4.89 -5.79
C ASP A 160 -11.72 -3.87 -6.34
N LYS A 161 -11.99 -2.56 -6.19
CA LYS A 161 -11.12 -1.48 -6.69
C LYS A 161 -10.27 -0.84 -5.60
N ILE A 162 -10.74 -0.83 -4.36
CA ILE A 162 -10.05 -0.22 -3.22
C ILE A 162 -10.10 -1.20 -2.05
N SER A 163 -8.93 -1.62 -1.60
CA SER A 163 -8.74 -2.40 -0.38
C SER A 163 -8.26 -1.52 0.76
N CYS A 164 -8.47 -1.98 2.00
CA CYS A 164 -8.04 -1.29 3.21
C CYS A 164 -7.22 -2.25 4.06
N VAL A 165 -6.00 -1.86 4.40
CA VAL A 165 -5.08 -2.67 5.19
C VAL A 165 -4.44 -1.85 6.31
N SER A 166 -4.18 -2.49 7.45
CA SER A 166 -3.36 -1.90 8.51
C SER A 166 -1.90 -2.15 8.23
N VAL A 167 -1.03 -1.17 8.49
CA VAL A 167 0.41 -1.34 8.35
C VAL A 167 0.94 -2.25 9.45
N GLU A 168 1.74 -3.22 9.05
CA GLU A 168 2.51 -4.06 9.94
C GLU A 168 3.89 -3.44 10.18
N TYR A 169 4.25 -3.21 11.45
CA TYR A 169 5.52 -2.62 11.84
C TYR A 169 6.52 -3.70 12.19
N ILE A 170 7.57 -3.82 11.40
CA ILE A 170 8.59 -4.89 11.47
C ILE A 170 10.00 -4.31 11.62
N LYS A 171 10.92 -5.09 12.20
CA LYS A 171 12.33 -4.69 12.36
C LYS A 171 13.16 -5.03 11.13
N ASP A 172 12.92 -6.21 10.58
CA ASP A 172 13.73 -6.77 9.52
C ASP A 172 12.98 -6.67 8.19
N ILE A 173 13.69 -6.39 7.11
CA ILE A 173 13.12 -6.38 5.77
C ILE A 173 12.58 -7.78 5.45
N PRO A 174 11.33 -7.92 4.99
CA PRO A 174 10.73 -9.22 4.72
C PRO A 174 11.47 -9.95 3.61
N THR A 175 11.59 -11.26 3.75
CA THR A 175 12.21 -12.13 2.74
C THR A 175 11.13 -12.92 2.02
N ILE A 176 11.17 -12.92 0.69
CA ILE A 176 10.29 -13.72 -0.15
C ILE A 176 11.10 -14.74 -0.93
N ASP A 177 10.71 -16.01 -0.79
CA ASP A 177 11.20 -17.07 -1.66
C ASP A 177 10.37 -17.08 -2.94
N THR A 178 10.96 -16.58 -4.03
CA THR A 178 10.27 -16.43 -5.33
C THR A 178 9.93 -17.76 -5.97
N SER A 179 10.75 -18.77 -5.78
CA SER A 179 10.48 -20.13 -6.31
C SER A 179 9.33 -20.80 -5.55
N ASP A 180 9.32 -20.72 -4.23
CA ASP A 180 8.24 -21.27 -3.40
C ASP A 180 6.91 -20.52 -3.64
N PHE A 181 6.97 -19.19 -3.74
CA PHE A 181 5.80 -18.37 -4.08
C PHE A 181 5.23 -18.76 -5.44
N GLY A 182 6.08 -18.78 -6.47
CA GLY A 182 5.67 -19.16 -7.82
C GLY A 182 5.13 -20.58 -7.91
N TYR A 183 5.79 -21.53 -7.26
CA TYR A 183 5.32 -22.92 -7.17
C TYR A 183 3.90 -22.99 -6.58
N LYS A 184 3.67 -22.36 -5.44
CA LYS A 184 2.37 -22.32 -4.79
C LYS A 184 1.31 -21.62 -5.65
N PHE A 185 1.65 -20.55 -6.32
CA PHE A 185 0.73 -19.82 -7.19
C PHE A 185 0.29 -20.67 -8.39
N TYR A 186 1.22 -21.32 -9.09
CA TYR A 186 0.91 -22.14 -10.25
C TYR A 186 0.21 -23.46 -9.90
N THR A 187 0.58 -24.09 -8.80
CA THR A 187 -0.01 -25.39 -8.41
C THR A 187 -1.29 -25.27 -7.59
N SER A 188 -1.66 -24.06 -7.18
CA SER A 188 -2.90 -23.81 -6.44
C SER A 188 -4.12 -24.13 -7.30
N THR A 189 -5.01 -24.97 -6.78
CA THR A 189 -6.25 -25.41 -7.46
C THR A 189 -7.43 -24.50 -7.15
N SER A 190 -7.36 -23.72 -6.06
CA SER A 190 -8.45 -22.86 -5.64
C SER A 190 -8.14 -21.39 -5.89
N GLN A 191 -9.16 -20.62 -6.29
CA GLN A 191 -9.05 -19.16 -6.43
C GLN A 191 -8.75 -18.49 -5.06
N GLN A 192 -9.25 -19.07 -3.98
CA GLN A 192 -9.00 -18.55 -2.63
C GLN A 192 -7.51 -18.63 -2.26
N ASP A 193 -6.83 -19.73 -2.58
CA ASP A 193 -5.39 -19.87 -2.30
C ASP A 193 -4.57 -18.88 -3.13
N ARG A 194 -4.93 -18.66 -4.39
CA ARG A 194 -4.28 -17.64 -5.24
C ARG A 194 -4.49 -16.22 -4.68
N ASN A 195 -5.70 -15.91 -4.23
CA ASN A 195 -5.99 -14.63 -3.58
C ASN A 195 -5.17 -14.45 -2.28
N ASN A 196 -5.04 -15.51 -1.48
CA ASN A 196 -4.22 -15.48 -0.26
C ASN A 196 -2.73 -15.28 -0.57
N LEU A 197 -2.22 -15.80 -1.69
CA LEU A 197 -0.85 -15.56 -2.13
C LEU A 197 -0.67 -14.13 -2.65
N SER A 198 -1.63 -13.62 -3.42
CA SER A 198 -1.61 -12.24 -3.89
C SER A 198 -1.67 -11.24 -2.74
N SER A 199 -2.44 -11.53 -1.67
CA SER A 199 -2.49 -10.67 -0.48
C SER A 199 -1.13 -10.55 0.21
N LYS A 200 -0.29 -11.58 0.17
CA LYS A 200 1.08 -11.51 0.70
C LYS A 200 1.98 -10.52 -0.04
N LEU A 201 1.73 -10.29 -1.33
CA LEU A 201 2.44 -9.23 -2.06
C LEU A 201 1.95 -7.84 -1.64
N VAL A 202 0.66 -7.71 -1.34
CA VAL A 202 0.10 -6.47 -0.76
C VAL A 202 0.69 -6.20 0.63
N ASP A 203 0.94 -7.25 1.44
CA ASP A 203 1.57 -7.12 2.75
C ASP A 203 2.96 -6.47 2.67
N LEU A 204 3.69 -6.64 1.55
CA LEU A 204 4.99 -5.97 1.35
C LEU A 204 4.85 -4.45 1.32
N ILE A 205 3.83 -3.94 0.63
CA ILE A 205 3.56 -2.49 0.58
C ILE A 205 2.73 -2.01 1.79
N ALA A 206 2.35 -2.90 2.67
CA ALA A 206 1.72 -2.64 3.96
C ALA A 206 2.66 -2.91 5.14
N SER A 207 3.94 -3.16 4.90
CA SER A 207 4.97 -3.30 5.93
C SER A 207 5.81 -2.03 6.02
N LYS A 208 6.20 -1.66 7.24
CA LYS A 208 7.01 -0.47 7.53
C LYS A 208 7.94 -0.73 8.71
N SER A 209 9.06 -0.01 8.76
CA SER A 209 9.97 -0.09 9.91
C SER A 209 9.25 0.24 11.22
N ASP A 210 9.54 -0.48 12.29
CA ASP A 210 8.96 -0.29 13.63
C ASP A 210 9.29 1.09 14.23
N LEU A 211 10.26 1.81 13.68
CA LEU A 211 10.55 3.21 14.02
C LEU A 211 9.34 4.14 13.72
N TRP A 212 8.49 3.76 12.76
CA TRP A 212 7.30 4.50 12.37
C TRP A 212 6.02 4.06 13.09
N LYS A 213 6.12 3.17 14.07
CA LYS A 213 4.96 2.59 14.78
C LYS A 213 4.04 3.65 15.40
N HIS A 214 4.58 4.83 15.71
CA HIS A 214 3.83 5.96 16.23
C HIS A 214 2.79 6.53 15.23
N GLU A 215 2.86 6.17 13.96
CA GLU A 215 1.88 6.59 12.95
C GLU A 215 0.59 5.80 13.02
N ASN A 216 0.60 4.56 13.51
CA ASN A 216 -0.59 3.70 13.56
C ASN A 216 -1.37 3.72 12.25
N GLU A 217 -0.68 3.42 11.16
CA GLU A 217 -1.09 3.72 9.79
C GLU A 217 -2.11 2.70 9.26
N ILE A 218 -3.10 3.22 8.53
CA ILE A 218 -4.01 2.45 7.67
C ILE A 218 -3.84 2.94 6.24
N ARG A 219 -3.74 2.00 5.30
CA ARG A 219 -3.59 2.25 3.86
C ARG A 219 -4.83 1.85 3.10
N PHE A 220 -5.34 2.77 2.29
CA PHE A 220 -6.26 2.44 1.22
C PHE A 220 -5.44 2.25 -0.05
N ILE A 221 -5.63 1.09 -0.69
CA ILE A 221 -4.86 0.68 -1.86
C ILE A 221 -5.81 0.54 -3.03
N SER A 222 -5.54 1.25 -4.11
CA SER A 222 -6.27 1.20 -5.38
C SER A 222 -5.43 0.53 -6.46
N GLN A 223 -6.08 0.03 -7.51
CA GLN A 223 -5.40 -0.67 -8.60
C GLN A 223 -4.40 0.21 -9.36
N LYS A 224 -4.53 1.54 -9.32
CA LYS A 224 -3.67 2.46 -10.05
C LYS A 224 -3.27 3.65 -9.19
N GLY A 225 -1.97 3.89 -9.12
CA GLY A 225 -1.40 5.04 -8.45
C GLY A 225 -1.34 6.31 -9.30
N ASN A 226 -0.85 7.37 -8.68
CA ASN A 226 -0.77 8.71 -9.23
C ASN A 226 -2.14 9.22 -9.72
N ALA A 227 -3.17 9.00 -8.90
CA ALA A 227 -4.54 9.34 -9.22
C ALA A 227 -5.25 10.08 -8.07
N LEU A 228 -6.16 10.98 -8.43
CA LEU A 228 -7.10 11.59 -7.50
C LEU A 228 -8.37 10.73 -7.41
N VAL A 229 -8.71 10.29 -6.21
CA VAL A 229 -9.90 9.47 -5.93
C VAL A 229 -10.87 10.27 -5.07
N SER A 230 -12.13 10.32 -5.47
CA SER A 230 -13.18 11.00 -4.69
C SER A 230 -13.48 10.22 -3.42
N TYR A 231 -13.56 10.93 -2.29
CA TYR A 231 -14.03 10.34 -1.04
C TYR A 231 -15.53 10.55 -0.84
N SER A 232 -16.13 9.72 0.02
CA SER A 232 -17.58 9.72 0.29
C SER A 232 -18.03 11.07 0.87
N GLU A 233 -19.20 11.54 0.45
CA GLU A 233 -19.80 12.75 1.02
C GLU A 233 -20.10 12.56 2.50
N GLY A 234 -19.82 13.59 3.32
CA GLY A 234 -20.00 13.53 4.76
C GLY A 234 -18.96 12.69 5.52
N SER A 235 -17.96 12.11 4.82
CA SER A 235 -16.89 11.36 5.50
C SER A 235 -15.94 12.25 6.30
N VAL A 236 -15.77 13.52 5.95
CA VAL A 236 -14.96 14.46 6.74
C VAL A 236 -15.77 14.92 7.95
N LYS A 237 -15.28 14.64 9.14
CA LYS A 237 -15.88 14.98 10.43
C LYS A 237 -15.41 16.33 10.93
N ALA A 238 -14.10 16.57 10.83
CA ALA A 238 -13.52 17.82 11.32
C ALA A 238 -12.31 18.25 10.49
N LEU A 239 -12.07 19.55 10.51
CA LEU A 239 -10.86 20.21 9.99
C LEU A 239 -10.05 20.72 11.17
N TYR A 240 -8.76 20.41 11.20
CA TYR A 240 -7.79 20.93 12.17
C TYR A 240 -6.77 21.79 11.46
N ILE A 241 -6.57 23.03 11.93
CA ILE A 241 -5.65 24.00 11.36
C ILE A 241 -4.48 24.20 12.32
N GLY A 242 -3.25 24.16 11.84
CA GLY A 242 -2.08 24.44 12.65
C GLY A 242 -1.97 25.92 12.99
N GLU A 243 -1.61 26.27 14.24
CA GLU A 243 -1.56 27.67 14.73
C GLU A 243 -0.63 28.59 13.94
N LYS A 244 0.40 28.01 13.28
CA LYS A 244 1.39 28.78 12.51
C LYS A 244 0.95 29.06 11.07
N MET A 245 -0.24 28.60 10.68
CA MET A 245 -0.78 28.87 9.34
C MET A 245 -1.11 30.35 9.20
N PRO A 246 -0.70 31.03 8.10
CA PRO A 246 -1.08 32.40 7.82
C PRO A 246 -2.61 32.60 7.74
N GLU A 247 -3.11 33.73 8.23
CA GLU A 247 -4.56 33.99 8.36
C GLU A 247 -5.33 33.86 7.04
N TRP A 248 -4.73 34.32 5.92
CA TRP A 248 -5.39 34.20 4.62
C TRP A 248 -5.55 32.73 4.17
N GLN A 249 -4.60 31.84 4.54
CA GLN A 249 -4.69 30.40 4.27
C GLN A 249 -5.77 29.75 5.13
N GLN A 250 -5.84 30.11 6.41
CA GLN A 250 -6.91 29.67 7.31
C GLN A 250 -8.27 30.05 6.73
N THR A 251 -8.44 31.30 6.28
CA THR A 251 -9.68 31.80 5.68
C THR A 251 -10.07 31.00 4.43
N ALA A 252 -9.12 30.68 3.56
CA ALA A 252 -9.37 29.86 2.38
C ALA A 252 -9.83 28.45 2.75
N LEU A 253 -9.14 27.78 3.68
CA LEU A 253 -9.50 26.43 4.15
C LEU A 253 -10.89 26.41 4.81
N VAL A 254 -11.18 27.37 5.69
CA VAL A 254 -12.48 27.46 6.36
C VAL A 254 -13.61 27.68 5.35
N SER A 255 -13.38 28.48 4.31
CA SER A 255 -14.37 28.71 3.26
C SER A 255 -14.67 27.41 2.48
N ILE A 256 -13.63 26.63 2.13
CA ILE A 256 -13.78 25.32 1.47
C ILE A 256 -14.48 24.32 2.40
N ALA A 257 -14.08 24.25 3.68
CA ALA A 257 -14.69 23.38 4.66
C ALA A 257 -16.21 23.65 4.78
N LYS A 258 -16.59 24.91 4.96
CA LYS A 258 -18.01 25.32 5.03
C LYS A 258 -18.79 24.96 3.75
N LYS A 259 -18.20 25.18 2.55
CA LYS A 259 -18.79 24.79 1.27
C LYS A 259 -19.01 23.28 1.17
N ASN A 260 -18.11 22.49 1.76
CA ASN A 260 -18.20 21.03 1.81
C ASN A 260 -19.06 20.51 2.99
N GLY A 261 -19.74 21.40 3.74
CA GLY A 261 -20.62 21.02 4.86
C GLY A 261 -19.89 20.71 6.16
N ILE A 262 -18.61 20.98 6.28
CA ILE A 262 -17.80 20.74 7.47
C ILE A 262 -17.99 21.90 8.44
N THR A 263 -18.56 21.63 9.61
CA THR A 263 -18.88 22.62 10.66
C THR A 263 -17.93 22.55 11.85
N ASP A 264 -17.30 21.40 12.06
CA ASP A 264 -16.37 21.18 13.16
C ASP A 264 -14.96 21.56 12.71
N ILE A 265 -14.55 22.74 13.11
CA ILE A 265 -13.26 23.33 12.75
C ILE A 265 -12.51 23.67 14.04
N TYR A 266 -11.27 23.24 14.12
CA TYR A 266 -10.42 23.39 15.29
C TYR A 266 -9.05 23.96 14.90
N THR A 267 -8.35 24.51 15.89
CA THR A 267 -6.94 24.90 15.77
C THR A 267 -6.09 24.09 16.73
N ALA A 268 -4.96 23.61 16.24
CA ALA A 268 -3.95 22.93 17.04
C ALA A 268 -2.90 23.94 17.50
N TYR A 269 -2.80 24.16 18.82
CA TYR A 269 -1.91 25.11 19.46
C TYR A 269 -0.79 24.42 20.23
N ILE A 270 0.41 25.02 20.24
CA ILE A 270 1.51 24.60 21.12
C ILE A 270 1.21 25.05 22.55
N ARG A 271 1.23 24.10 23.50
CA ARG A 271 1.22 24.45 24.93
C ARG A 271 2.58 25.02 25.33
N LYS A 272 2.59 26.24 25.86
CA LYS A 272 3.84 26.94 26.22
C LYS A 272 4.62 26.28 27.37
N GLU A 273 3.95 25.46 28.16
CA GLU A 273 4.49 24.90 29.40
C GLU A 273 4.87 23.41 29.28
N ARG A 274 4.49 22.76 28.18
CA ARG A 274 4.69 21.34 27.95
C ARG A 274 4.91 21.05 26.47
N TYR A 275 5.59 19.96 26.17
CA TYR A 275 5.68 19.45 24.80
C TYR A 275 4.36 18.74 24.41
N GLU A 276 3.27 19.48 24.36
CA GLU A 276 1.93 18.99 24.06
C GLU A 276 1.22 19.97 23.13
N LEU A 277 0.23 19.46 22.39
CA LEU A 277 -0.70 20.29 21.62
C LEU A 277 -2.05 20.35 22.34
N SER A 278 -2.64 21.56 22.39
CA SER A 278 -4.06 21.75 22.74
C SER A 278 -4.88 21.90 21.46
N ILE A 279 -6.09 21.38 21.48
CA ILE A 279 -7.04 21.49 20.37
C ILE A 279 -8.19 22.34 20.84
N GLU A 280 -8.41 23.45 20.18
CA GLU A 280 -9.46 24.42 20.53
C GLU A 280 -10.36 24.66 19.33
N ARG A 281 -11.62 25.00 19.59
CA ARG A 281 -12.56 25.33 18.51
C ARG A 281 -12.05 26.58 17.78
N TYR A 282 -12.05 26.53 16.45
CA TYR A 282 -11.67 27.70 15.65
C TYR A 282 -12.67 28.83 15.89
N VAL A 283 -12.16 29.96 16.34
CA VAL A 283 -12.94 31.20 16.58
C VAL A 283 -12.38 32.28 15.64
N LYS A 284 -13.22 32.74 14.76
CA LYS A 284 -12.93 33.90 13.92
C LYS A 284 -14.07 34.90 14.02
#